data_d022ddf0cc84a7c957797da9cd6c1d1b
#
_entry.id   d022ddf0cc84a7c957797da9cd6c1d1b
#
_cell.length_a   1.000
_cell.length_b   1.000
_cell.length_c   1.000
_cell.angle_alpha   90.00
_cell.angle_beta   90.00
_cell.angle_gamma   90.00
#
_symmetry.space_group_name_H-M   'P 1'
#
loop_
_entity.id
_entity.type
_entity.pdbx_description
1 polymer ?
#
loop_
_entity_poly.entity_id
_entity_poly.type
_entity_poly.pdbx_seq_one_letter_code
_entity_poly.pdbx_strand_id
1 'polypeptide(L)'
;MDARFLIGPEGAHLNISGISGLAAKTSYAMFLLKAIQDKYLYEDNIDDVAFLLFNVKGKDLLAIDEPNEFENATEKNTTLSLYKELGMKTDPFKNVKYYYPYSKNKVGNTYLSKEEYDNQRALNKAMLYKYDYEDDKDNLDLMFASLDDPNQTIDSILNYIISKQGNF
;
A
#
# COMPACT_ATOMS: atom_id res chain seq x y z
N MET A 1 11.66 -18.86 7.29
CA MET A 1 10.52 -19.10 6.38
C MET A 1 11.04 -19.00 4.96
N ASP A 2 10.61 -19.86 4.06
CA ASP A 2 11.01 -19.78 2.65
C ASP A 2 10.14 -18.70 1.96
N ALA A 3 10.78 -17.70 1.33
CA ALA A 3 10.10 -16.60 0.67
C ALA A 3 9.16 -17.06 -0.46
N ARG A 4 9.45 -18.21 -1.07
CA ARG A 4 8.61 -18.79 -2.14
C ARG A 4 7.16 -19.08 -1.71
N PHE A 5 6.94 -19.30 -0.41
CA PHE A 5 5.59 -19.45 0.14
C PHE A 5 4.83 -18.13 0.32
N LEU A 6 5.52 -17.00 0.22
CA LEU A 6 4.93 -15.67 0.37
C LEU A 6 4.75 -14.95 -0.98
N ILE A 7 5.67 -15.21 -1.92
CA ILE A 7 5.74 -14.49 -3.20
C ILE A 7 5.94 -15.42 -4.40
N GLY A 8 5.72 -16.72 -4.21
CA GLY A 8 5.90 -17.72 -5.28
C GLY A 8 4.83 -17.62 -6.38
N PRO A 9 5.12 -18.14 -7.58
CA PRO A 9 4.25 -18.06 -8.75
C PRO A 9 2.92 -18.83 -8.61
N GLU A 10 2.79 -19.69 -7.62
CA GLU A 10 1.62 -20.56 -7.43
C GLU A 10 0.55 -19.97 -6.49
N GLY A 11 0.53 -18.64 -6.32
CA GLY A 11 -0.53 -17.97 -5.56
C GLY A 11 -0.44 -18.21 -4.06
N ALA A 12 0.68 -17.84 -3.46
CA ALA A 12 0.87 -17.92 -2.03
C ALA A 12 -0.11 -16.99 -1.28
N HIS A 13 -0.68 -17.48 -0.20
CA HIS A 13 -1.54 -16.72 0.69
C HIS A 13 -1.00 -16.72 2.11
N LEU A 14 -0.94 -15.55 2.74
CA LEU A 14 -0.61 -15.40 4.15
C LEU A 14 -1.74 -14.68 4.86
N ASN A 15 -2.32 -15.33 5.86
CA ASN A 15 -3.27 -14.69 6.76
C ASN A 15 -2.60 -14.41 8.11
N ILE A 16 -2.63 -13.14 8.54
CA ILE A 16 -2.11 -12.71 9.83
C ILE A 16 -3.27 -12.31 10.71
N SER A 17 -3.56 -13.11 11.71
CA SER A 17 -4.61 -12.83 12.70
C SER A 17 -3.99 -12.54 14.08
N GLY A 18 -4.69 -11.75 14.88
CA GLY A 18 -4.25 -11.38 16.22
C GLY A 18 -5.20 -10.41 16.87
N ILE A 19 -5.00 -10.13 18.16
CA ILE A 19 -5.81 -9.21 18.94
C ILE A 19 -5.71 -7.80 18.32
N SER A 20 -6.85 -7.16 18.12
CA SER A 20 -6.89 -5.76 17.63
C SER A 20 -6.40 -4.80 18.71
N GLY A 21 -5.73 -3.72 18.29
CA GLY A 21 -5.28 -2.65 19.18
C GLY A 21 -3.79 -2.63 19.54
N LEU A 22 -3.07 -3.72 19.29
CA LEU A 22 -1.62 -3.79 19.60
C LEU A 22 -0.71 -3.56 18.38
N ALA A 23 -1.23 -3.13 17.25
CA ALA A 23 -0.52 -2.96 15.97
C ALA A 23 0.29 -4.21 15.49
N ALA A 24 0.30 -5.27 16.26
CA ALA A 24 1.14 -6.46 16.05
C ALA A 24 0.96 -7.09 14.65
N LYS A 25 -0.26 -7.05 14.10
CA LYS A 25 -0.55 -7.63 12.77
C LYS A 25 0.16 -6.86 11.66
N THR A 26 -0.01 -5.54 11.66
CA THR A 26 0.63 -4.65 10.67
C THR A 26 2.14 -4.68 10.82
N SER A 27 2.64 -4.58 12.05
CA SER A 27 4.08 -4.63 12.32
C SER A 27 4.71 -5.94 11.86
N TYR A 28 4.04 -7.08 12.08
CA TYR A 28 4.54 -8.37 11.63
C TYR A 28 4.51 -8.51 10.10
N ALA A 29 3.45 -8.02 9.46
CA ALA A 29 3.38 -7.98 8.00
C ALA A 29 4.51 -7.12 7.42
N MET A 30 4.73 -5.93 7.96
CA MET A 30 5.80 -5.03 7.52
C MET A 30 7.19 -5.62 7.77
N PHE A 31 7.39 -6.32 8.88
CA PHE A 31 8.62 -7.06 9.16
C PHE A 31 8.90 -8.11 8.06
N LEU A 32 7.91 -8.91 7.69
CA LEU A 32 8.07 -9.92 6.64
C LEU A 32 8.37 -9.29 5.27
N LEU A 33 7.64 -8.24 4.90
CA LEU A 33 7.86 -7.54 3.65
C LEU A 33 9.22 -6.86 3.60
N LYS A 34 9.68 -6.29 4.71
CA LYS A 34 11.02 -5.70 4.81
C LYS A 34 12.12 -6.74 4.66
N ALA A 35 11.96 -7.92 5.30
CA ALA A 35 12.90 -9.01 5.15
C ALA A 35 13.00 -9.52 3.70
N ILE A 36 11.86 -9.57 2.99
CA ILE A 36 11.81 -9.91 1.58
C ILE A 36 12.49 -8.82 0.75
N GLN A 37 12.15 -7.54 0.96
CA GLN A 37 12.78 -6.43 0.23
C GLN A 37 14.30 -6.44 0.41
N ASP A 38 14.79 -6.60 1.63
CA ASP A 38 16.23 -6.62 1.91
C ASP A 38 16.93 -7.77 1.18
N LYS A 39 16.30 -8.94 1.12
CA LYS A 39 16.82 -10.06 0.38
C LYS A 39 16.92 -9.76 -1.11
N TYR A 40 15.86 -9.23 -1.73
CA TYR A 40 15.80 -8.98 -3.18
C TYR A 40 16.62 -7.77 -3.64
N LEU A 41 16.81 -6.77 -2.77
CA LEU A 41 17.64 -5.61 -3.09
C LEU A 41 19.15 -5.90 -3.02
N TYR A 42 19.58 -6.88 -2.25
CA TYR A 42 20.99 -7.11 -1.96
C TYR A 42 21.54 -8.45 -2.45
N GLU A 43 20.71 -9.31 -3.01
CA GLU A 43 21.14 -10.55 -3.66
C GLU A 43 21.16 -10.35 -5.18
N ASP A 44 22.30 -10.50 -5.82
CA ASP A 44 22.45 -10.49 -7.28
C ASP A 44 21.68 -11.67 -7.90
N ASN A 45 20.94 -11.44 -8.97
CA ASN A 45 20.19 -12.41 -9.77
C ASN A 45 18.83 -12.87 -9.24
N ILE A 46 18.12 -12.06 -8.49
CA ILE A 46 16.72 -12.33 -8.12
C ILE A 46 15.80 -11.44 -8.94
N ASP A 47 14.69 -11.99 -9.42
CA ASP A 47 13.65 -11.26 -10.14
C ASP A 47 13.11 -10.09 -9.30
N ASP A 48 12.74 -9.00 -9.97
CA ASP A 48 12.17 -7.83 -9.32
C ASP A 48 10.87 -8.17 -8.62
N VAL A 49 10.73 -7.69 -7.39
CA VAL A 49 9.53 -7.85 -6.56
C VAL A 49 8.91 -6.50 -6.29
N ALA A 50 7.62 -6.37 -6.56
CA ALA A 50 6.83 -5.19 -6.21
C ALA A 50 5.82 -5.53 -5.11
N PHE A 51 5.66 -4.63 -4.14
CA PHE A 51 4.64 -4.70 -3.11
C PHE A 51 3.56 -3.66 -3.37
N LEU A 52 2.31 -4.08 -3.40
CA LEU A 52 1.15 -3.19 -3.45
C LEU A 52 0.45 -3.22 -2.10
N LEU A 53 0.51 -2.11 -1.37
CA LEU A 53 -0.01 -1.99 -0.01
C LEU A 53 -1.22 -1.06 0.00
N PHE A 54 -2.35 -1.54 0.49
CA PHE A 54 -3.58 -0.75 0.64
C PHE A 54 -3.69 -0.20 2.05
N ASN A 55 -3.55 1.12 2.21
CA ASN A 55 -3.76 1.79 3.49
C ASN A 55 -5.24 2.14 3.66
N VAL A 56 -5.93 1.37 4.47
CA VAL A 56 -7.37 1.52 4.70
C VAL A 56 -7.67 2.50 5.83
N LYS A 57 -6.72 2.68 6.78
CA LYS A 57 -6.97 3.42 8.01
C LYS A 57 -5.71 4.11 8.53
N GLY A 58 -5.86 5.37 8.90
CA GLY A 58 -4.80 6.11 9.60
C GLY A 58 -3.54 6.37 8.77
N LYS A 59 -2.42 6.52 9.45
CA LYS A 59 -1.10 6.85 8.87
C LYS A 59 -0.14 5.65 8.79
N ASP A 60 -0.56 4.47 9.18
CA ASP A 60 0.31 3.31 9.45
C ASP A 60 1.25 2.93 8.29
N LEU A 61 0.82 3.15 7.05
CA LEU A 61 1.61 2.82 5.86
C LEU A 61 2.11 4.04 5.09
N LEU A 62 1.91 5.27 5.61
CA LEU A 62 2.18 6.50 4.85
C LEU A 62 3.58 7.09 5.07
N ALA A 63 4.42 6.43 5.87
CA ALA A 63 5.79 6.84 6.17
C ALA A 63 6.75 5.63 6.27
N ILE A 64 6.49 4.56 5.54
CA ILE A 64 7.28 3.32 5.64
C ILE A 64 8.71 3.48 5.08
N ASP A 65 8.98 4.53 4.35
CA ASP A 65 10.29 4.91 3.83
C ASP A 65 11.02 5.94 4.71
N GLU A 66 10.49 6.22 5.88
CA GLU A 66 11.11 7.08 6.88
C GLU A 66 11.75 6.23 7.98
N PRO A 67 12.88 6.68 8.56
CA PRO A 67 13.51 5.97 9.67
C PRO A 67 12.63 6.03 10.91
N ASN A 68 12.66 4.96 11.70
CA ASN A 68 11.95 4.91 12.98
C ASN A 68 12.51 5.96 13.96
N GLU A 69 11.62 6.64 14.64
CA GLU A 69 11.94 7.45 15.80
C GLU A 69 11.92 6.56 17.06
N PHE A 70 12.86 6.80 17.97
CA PHE A 70 12.98 6.05 19.22
C PHE A 70 12.84 7.02 20.39
N GLU A 71 12.10 6.64 21.41
CA GLU A 71 11.89 7.47 22.59
C GLU A 71 13.18 7.71 23.36
N ASN A 72 14.10 6.72 23.35
CA ASN A 72 15.36 6.80 24.08
C ASN A 72 16.44 5.90 23.49
N ALA A 73 17.68 6.10 23.93
CA ALA A 73 18.84 5.36 23.46
C ALA A 73 18.79 3.86 23.79
N THR A 74 18.16 3.47 24.88
CA THR A 74 18.06 2.06 25.31
C THR A 74 17.13 1.30 24.34
N GLU A 75 15.98 1.85 24.03
CA GLU A 75 15.06 1.28 23.05
C GLU A 75 15.73 1.15 21.70
N LYS A 76 16.38 2.21 21.22
CA LYS A 76 17.15 2.20 19.97
C LYS A 76 18.15 1.06 19.94
N ASN A 77 19.00 0.95 20.97
CA ASN A 77 20.06 -0.07 21.01
C ASN A 77 19.47 -1.48 21.05
N THR A 78 18.40 -1.70 21.80
CA THR A 78 17.72 -2.99 21.89
C THR A 78 17.14 -3.38 20.51
N THR A 79 16.45 -2.46 19.88
CA THR A 79 15.83 -2.68 18.55
C THR A 79 16.90 -2.97 17.49
N LEU A 80 17.97 -2.17 17.44
CA LEU A 80 19.07 -2.37 16.49
C LEU A 80 19.79 -3.71 16.72
N SER A 81 19.92 -4.16 17.97
CA SER A 81 20.50 -5.47 18.29
C SER A 81 19.62 -6.59 17.77
N LEU A 82 18.30 -6.50 17.91
CA LEU A 82 17.36 -7.48 17.36
C LEU A 82 17.43 -7.58 15.84
N TYR A 83 17.45 -6.43 15.14
CA TYR A 83 17.62 -6.42 13.68
C TYR A 83 18.91 -7.11 13.25
N LYS A 84 20.00 -6.83 13.94
CA LYS A 84 21.30 -7.48 13.67
C LYS A 84 21.26 -8.99 13.91
N GLU A 85 20.63 -9.42 14.99
CA GLU A 85 20.47 -10.84 15.34
C GLU A 85 19.64 -11.59 14.29
N LEU A 86 18.62 -10.92 13.74
CA LEU A 86 17.77 -11.44 12.67
C LEU A 86 18.39 -11.31 11.27
N GLY A 87 19.58 -10.73 11.15
CA GLY A 87 20.26 -10.51 9.86
C GLY A 87 19.56 -9.48 8.97
N MET A 88 18.72 -8.63 9.55
CA MET A 88 17.98 -7.60 8.80
C MET A 88 18.71 -6.27 8.78
N LYS A 89 18.46 -5.48 7.73
CA LYS A 89 18.92 -4.11 7.64
C LYS A 89 18.03 -3.18 8.49
N THR A 90 18.63 -2.12 9.02
CA THR A 90 17.93 -1.11 9.82
C THR A 90 17.39 0.06 9.00
N ASP A 91 17.66 0.06 7.70
CA ASP A 91 17.15 1.06 6.77
C ASP A 91 15.62 0.93 6.60
N PRO A 92 14.90 2.02 6.37
CA PRO A 92 13.49 1.98 6.00
C PRO A 92 13.29 1.31 4.62
N PHE A 93 12.02 1.17 4.21
CA PHE A 93 11.71 0.67 2.88
C PHE A 93 12.29 1.56 1.79
N LYS A 94 12.75 0.93 0.70
CA LYS A 94 13.31 1.62 -0.47
C LYS A 94 12.29 1.64 -1.62
N ASN A 95 12.48 2.58 -2.53
CA ASN A 95 11.69 2.70 -3.77
C ASN A 95 10.18 2.81 -3.54
N VAL A 96 9.77 3.48 -2.47
CA VAL A 96 8.36 3.66 -2.10
C VAL A 96 7.73 4.76 -2.94
N LYS A 97 6.50 4.51 -3.41
CA LYS A 97 5.62 5.49 -4.03
C LYS A 97 4.27 5.44 -3.34
N TYR A 98 3.69 6.61 -3.10
CA TYR A 98 2.39 6.78 -2.47
C TYR A 98 1.38 7.26 -3.50
N TYR A 99 0.26 6.57 -3.60
CA TYR A 99 -0.83 6.96 -4.49
C TYR A 99 -2.01 7.41 -3.64
N TYR A 100 -2.40 8.67 -3.79
CA TYR A 100 -3.50 9.29 -3.06
C TYR A 100 -4.67 9.58 -3.99
N PRO A 101 -5.91 9.32 -3.55
CA PRO A 101 -7.08 9.75 -4.30
C PRO A 101 -7.06 11.27 -4.51
N TYR A 102 -7.45 11.70 -5.69
CA TYR A 102 -7.56 13.11 -6.03
C TYR A 102 -8.52 13.85 -5.08
N SER A 103 -8.18 15.08 -4.75
CA SER A 103 -9.03 16.01 -4.03
C SER A 103 -9.10 17.36 -4.77
N LYS A 104 -10.26 18.01 -4.72
CA LYS A 104 -10.46 19.35 -5.30
C LYS A 104 -9.52 20.42 -4.72
N ASN A 105 -9.03 20.21 -3.52
CA ASN A 105 -8.13 21.13 -2.82
C ASN A 105 -6.65 20.99 -3.25
N LYS A 106 -6.35 20.21 -4.28
CA LYS A 106 -4.99 19.94 -4.79
C LYS A 106 -4.04 19.27 -3.78
N VAL A 107 -4.56 18.82 -2.67
CA VAL A 107 -3.89 17.94 -1.70
C VAL A 107 -4.53 16.58 -1.87
N GLY A 108 -3.77 15.50 -1.85
CA GLY A 108 -4.33 14.15 -1.93
C GLY A 108 -5.34 13.90 -0.80
N ASN A 109 -6.35 13.08 -1.04
CA ASN A 109 -7.21 12.60 0.03
C ASN A 109 -6.44 11.59 0.88
N THR A 110 -5.86 12.08 1.97
CA THR A 110 -4.93 11.34 2.82
C THR A 110 -5.04 11.81 4.26
N TYR A 111 -4.55 10.98 5.18
CA TYR A 111 -4.41 11.31 6.59
C TYR A 111 -3.16 12.17 6.91
N LEU A 112 -2.31 12.45 5.93
CA LEU A 112 -1.16 13.32 6.10
C LEU A 112 -1.60 14.78 6.30
N SER A 113 -0.78 15.55 7.01
CA SER A 113 -0.86 17.01 6.97
C SER A 113 -0.48 17.52 5.58
N LYS A 114 -0.85 18.76 5.28
CA LYS A 114 -0.47 19.38 4.02
C LYS A 114 1.05 19.44 3.85
N GLU A 115 1.77 19.72 4.92
CA GLU A 115 3.24 19.79 4.91
C GLU A 115 3.88 18.44 4.60
N GLU A 116 3.46 17.38 5.27
CA GLU A 116 3.94 16.01 5.00
C GLU A 116 3.67 15.59 3.54
N TYR A 117 2.46 15.89 3.04
CA TYR A 117 2.09 15.60 1.66
C TYR A 117 2.96 16.40 0.66
N ASP A 118 3.13 17.71 0.89
CA ASP A 118 3.94 18.57 0.02
C ASP A 118 5.41 18.11 0.00
N ASN A 119 5.95 17.66 1.13
CA ASN A 119 7.29 17.08 1.23
C ASN A 119 7.41 15.79 0.41
N GLN A 120 6.48 14.86 0.54
CA GLN A 120 6.47 13.63 -0.28
C GLN A 120 6.36 13.96 -1.78
N ARG A 121 5.58 14.96 -2.13
CA ARG A 121 5.42 15.41 -3.51
C ARG A 121 6.69 16.05 -4.06
N ALA A 122 7.36 16.89 -3.28
CA ALA A 122 8.64 17.50 -3.65
C ALA A 122 9.73 16.45 -3.91
N LEU A 123 9.69 15.34 -3.18
CA LEU A 123 10.57 14.19 -3.36
C LEU A 123 10.12 13.24 -4.51
N ASN A 124 9.08 13.61 -5.24
CA ASN A 124 8.47 12.78 -6.28
C ASN A 124 8.03 11.38 -5.79
N LYS A 125 7.59 11.31 -4.53
CA LYS A 125 7.07 10.09 -3.90
C LYS A 125 5.55 10.03 -3.89
N ALA A 126 4.86 11.18 -3.83
CA ALA A 126 3.41 11.25 -3.81
C ALA A 126 2.82 11.49 -5.20
N MET A 127 1.87 10.65 -5.57
CA MET A 127 1.12 10.71 -6.83
C MET A 127 -0.38 10.79 -6.55
N LEU A 128 -1.11 11.49 -7.39
CA LEU A 128 -2.56 11.53 -7.34
C LEU A 128 -3.15 10.62 -8.40
N TYR A 129 -4.21 9.91 -8.04
CA TYR A 129 -5.02 9.17 -9.01
C TYR A 129 -6.48 9.62 -8.92
N LYS A 130 -7.15 9.57 -10.02
CA LYS A 130 -8.60 9.76 -10.15
C LYS A 130 -9.12 8.77 -11.16
N TYR A 131 -10.38 8.47 -11.07
CA TYR A 131 -11.09 7.80 -12.16
C TYR A 131 -11.49 8.83 -13.20
N ASP A 132 -11.32 8.47 -14.46
CA ASP A 132 -11.75 9.26 -15.59
C ASP A 132 -12.63 8.40 -16.50
N TYR A 133 -13.79 8.95 -16.90
CA TYR A 133 -14.75 8.14 -17.63
C TYR A 133 -14.18 7.56 -18.93
N GLU A 134 -13.39 8.35 -19.68
CA GLU A 134 -12.85 7.87 -20.95
C GLU A 134 -11.83 6.74 -20.79
N ASP A 135 -11.07 6.79 -19.70
CA ASP A 135 -10.04 5.80 -19.41
C ASP A 135 -10.60 4.54 -18.72
N ASP A 136 -11.66 4.70 -17.90
CA ASP A 136 -12.14 3.66 -16.98
C ASP A 136 -13.51 3.08 -17.37
N LYS A 137 -14.15 3.56 -18.44
CA LYS A 137 -15.51 3.17 -18.84
C LYS A 137 -15.72 1.66 -19.03
N ASP A 138 -14.70 0.96 -19.44
CA ASP A 138 -14.76 -0.48 -19.66
C ASP A 138 -14.71 -1.30 -18.35
N ASN A 139 -14.45 -0.64 -17.21
CA ASN A 139 -14.37 -1.24 -15.89
C ASN A 139 -15.47 -0.75 -14.93
N LEU A 140 -16.51 -0.09 -15.44
CA LEU A 140 -17.56 0.48 -14.60
C LEU A 140 -18.29 -0.57 -13.76
N ASP A 141 -18.54 -1.73 -14.31
CA ASP A 141 -19.15 -2.87 -13.62
C ASP A 141 -18.29 -3.34 -12.43
N LEU A 142 -16.97 -3.41 -12.60
CA LEU A 142 -16.04 -3.76 -11.54
C LEU A 142 -15.97 -2.67 -10.45
N MET A 143 -16.02 -1.40 -10.82
CA MET A 143 -15.95 -0.28 -9.88
C MET A 143 -17.15 -0.26 -8.92
N PHE A 144 -18.30 -0.75 -9.36
CA PHE A 144 -19.54 -0.76 -8.59
C PHE A 144 -19.96 -2.16 -8.10
N ALA A 145 -19.20 -3.21 -8.42
CA ALA A 145 -19.52 -4.60 -8.09
C ALA A 145 -19.72 -4.91 -6.59
N SER A 146 -19.16 -4.10 -5.70
CA SER A 146 -19.26 -4.29 -4.25
C SER A 146 -20.37 -3.47 -3.59
N LEU A 147 -21.17 -2.73 -4.35
CA LEU A 147 -22.28 -1.97 -3.81
C LEU A 147 -23.50 -2.86 -3.64
N ASP A 148 -24.13 -2.74 -2.47
CA ASP A 148 -25.42 -3.39 -2.21
C ASP A 148 -26.53 -2.62 -2.97
N ASP A 149 -27.05 -3.23 -4.02
CA ASP A 149 -28.09 -2.66 -4.88
C ASP A 149 -29.30 -3.60 -5.00
N PRO A 150 -30.07 -3.77 -3.94
CA PRO A 150 -31.21 -4.71 -3.90
C PRO A 150 -32.30 -4.37 -4.92
N ASN A 151 -32.35 -3.12 -5.39
CA ASN A 151 -33.33 -2.66 -6.37
C ASN A 151 -32.79 -2.66 -7.82
N GLN A 152 -31.55 -3.10 -8.03
CA GLN A 152 -30.87 -3.09 -9.35
C GLN A 152 -30.86 -1.71 -10.02
N THR A 153 -30.84 -0.65 -9.22
CA THR A 153 -30.82 0.73 -9.71
C THR A 153 -29.49 1.07 -10.36
N ILE A 154 -28.39 0.69 -9.68
CA ILE A 154 -27.03 0.92 -10.17
C ILE A 154 -26.81 0.08 -11.45
N ASP A 155 -27.16 -1.17 -11.44
CA ASP A 155 -27.07 -2.05 -12.62
C ASP A 155 -27.84 -1.47 -13.80
N SER A 156 -29.03 -0.94 -13.58
CA SER A 156 -29.84 -0.31 -14.63
C SER A 156 -29.17 0.94 -15.21
N ILE A 157 -28.55 1.77 -14.35
CA ILE A 157 -27.80 2.96 -14.75
C ILE A 157 -26.56 2.57 -15.55
N LEU A 158 -25.79 1.60 -15.07
CA LEU A 158 -24.58 1.12 -15.74
C LEU A 158 -24.90 0.54 -17.12
N ASN A 159 -25.91 -0.30 -17.22
CA ASN A 159 -26.38 -0.85 -18.48
C ASN A 159 -26.82 0.24 -19.46
N TYR A 160 -27.49 1.28 -18.96
CA TYR A 160 -27.85 2.43 -19.79
C TYR A 160 -26.62 3.18 -20.31
N ILE A 161 -25.64 3.46 -19.44
CA ILE A 161 -24.38 4.13 -19.81
C ILE A 161 -23.66 3.28 -20.89
N ILE A 162 -23.45 2.00 -20.62
CA ILE A 162 -22.76 1.08 -21.54
C ILE A 162 -23.48 1.02 -22.89
N SER A 163 -24.82 0.99 -22.92
CA SER A 163 -25.61 0.96 -24.16
C SER A 163 -25.46 2.21 -25.01
N LYS A 164 -24.98 3.33 -24.43
CA LYS A 164 -24.76 4.60 -25.11
C LYS A 164 -23.33 4.81 -25.60
N GLN A 165 -22.39 3.99 -25.15
CA GLN A 165 -20.97 4.10 -25.52
C GLN A 165 -20.69 3.96 -27.03
N GLY A 166 -21.60 3.39 -27.81
CA GLY A 166 -21.47 3.27 -29.27
C GLY A 166 -22.07 4.43 -30.09
N ASN A 167 -22.61 5.45 -29.44
CA ASN A 167 -23.36 6.53 -30.09
C ASN A 167 -22.81 7.95 -29.84
N PHE A 168 -21.54 8.07 -29.42
CA PHE A 168 -20.82 9.33 -29.27
C PHE A 168 -19.61 9.39 -30.19
#